data_f2d8c79e54f1d9747e59c1141b7487b7
#
_entry.id   f2d8c79e54f1d9747e59c1141b7487b7
#
_cell.length_a   1.000
_cell.length_b   1.000
_cell.length_c   1.000
_cell.angle_alpha   90.00
_cell.angle_beta   90.00
_cell.angle_gamma   90.00
#
_symmetry.space_group_name_H-M   'P 1'
#
loop_
_entity.id
_entity.type
_entity.pdbx_description
1 polymer ?
#
loop_
_entity_poly.entity_id
_entity_poly.type
_entity_poly.pdbx_seq_one_letter_code
_entity_poly.pdbx_strand_id
1 'polypeptide(L)'
;AQLNCANDSTGLIPITDLGTDFYEGTWQGGLYQGGVNTPPTGHLNKGIGIVKKLKPLDTLGNVNYATGKIVLAGFGASTVGGPFNHMILLMKDYTDLNPCMKAVNSANGSDGITAMTIGNDEYWDYIRDFKLAEKDLTPIQVQVGWLMHSSRIDSNGSEVNGYVDTLVKRFTVALNAMQYYYPNLKLVYVSGFPYGGYADPTKALYHVIKEPSSYHHNFAVKELIRRQISGDPTLKYKEPGKQVPYLIWGPPLWADGKNPREYDGLTWNCETEFAIDGGGYHLTNEGKDKLANILLNFFRTDTLSESWFMDGPKWASCGDGRFADGSIIAPEETIITKEDITVFPNPSTGVFYVDFDEVLTAPIQIKVVNQIGEVVLSESYGSSQPFSFYQFNLTGKPAGVYYFEVLIGDKPFTQS
;
A
#
# COMPACT_ATOMS: atom_id res chain seq x y z
N ALA A 1 -1.83 5.39 -36.74
CA ALA A 1 -2.17 4.60 -35.55
C ALA A 1 -3.65 4.22 -35.67
N GLN A 2 -4.00 2.99 -35.41
CA GLN A 2 -5.37 2.51 -35.43
C GLN A 2 -5.58 1.64 -34.20
N LEU A 3 -6.62 1.92 -33.40
CA LEU A 3 -7.04 1.05 -32.32
C LEU A 3 -7.50 -0.30 -32.86
N ASN A 4 -7.25 -1.36 -32.11
CA ASN A 4 -7.75 -2.69 -32.43
C ASN A 4 -9.15 -2.91 -31.85
N CYS A 5 -10.11 -2.07 -32.23
CA CYS A 5 -11.48 -2.12 -31.70
C CYS A 5 -12.28 -3.37 -32.15
N ALA A 6 -11.77 -4.14 -33.09
CA ALA A 6 -12.35 -5.44 -33.40
C ALA A 6 -12.08 -6.49 -32.31
N ASN A 7 -11.09 -6.25 -31.45
CA ASN A 7 -10.74 -7.13 -30.34
C ASN A 7 -11.42 -6.67 -29.04
N ASP A 8 -12.74 -6.57 -29.06
CA ASP A 8 -13.56 -6.03 -27.97
C ASP A 8 -13.96 -7.06 -26.90
N SER A 9 -13.48 -8.29 -27.04
CA SER A 9 -13.57 -9.39 -26.05
C SER A 9 -12.52 -10.46 -26.35
N THR A 10 -11.99 -11.06 -25.32
CA THR A 10 -11.11 -12.24 -25.39
C THR A 10 -11.82 -13.54 -25.03
N GLY A 11 -12.99 -13.45 -24.39
CA GLY A 11 -13.68 -14.58 -23.77
C GLY A 11 -13.07 -15.03 -22.46
N LEU A 12 -12.05 -14.31 -21.92
CA LEU A 12 -11.48 -14.59 -20.61
C LEU A 12 -12.43 -14.11 -19.51
N ILE A 13 -12.61 -14.94 -18.49
CA ILE A 13 -13.44 -14.60 -17.33
C ILE A 13 -12.63 -13.69 -16.39
N PRO A 14 -13.14 -12.51 -15.98
CA PRO A 14 -12.47 -11.65 -15.02
C PRO A 14 -12.06 -12.41 -13.75
N ILE A 15 -10.89 -12.11 -13.19
CA ILE A 15 -10.42 -12.78 -11.98
C ILE A 15 -11.43 -12.69 -10.82
N THR A 16 -12.18 -11.60 -10.76
CA THR A 16 -13.25 -11.37 -9.77
C THR A 16 -14.45 -12.31 -9.93
N ASP A 17 -14.70 -12.77 -11.15
CA ASP A 17 -15.88 -13.58 -11.53
C ASP A 17 -15.53 -15.07 -11.67
N LEU A 18 -14.24 -15.37 -11.87
CA LEU A 18 -13.74 -16.74 -11.97
C LEU A 18 -13.93 -17.56 -10.67
N GLY A 19 -14.06 -16.89 -9.52
CA GLY A 19 -14.39 -17.52 -8.24
C GLY A 19 -13.43 -18.65 -7.89
N THR A 20 -13.96 -19.84 -7.59
CA THR A 20 -13.17 -21.02 -7.24
C THR A 20 -12.57 -21.74 -8.45
N ASP A 21 -12.98 -21.40 -9.66
CA ASP A 21 -12.48 -21.99 -10.89
C ASP A 21 -11.04 -21.57 -11.18
N PHE A 22 -10.41 -22.22 -12.16
CA PHE A 22 -9.00 -22.04 -12.46
C PHE A 22 -8.79 -21.61 -13.91
N TYR A 23 -8.00 -20.59 -14.10
CA TYR A 23 -7.42 -20.25 -15.39
C TYR A 23 -6.22 -21.16 -15.66
N GLU A 24 -6.19 -21.77 -16.85
CA GLU A 24 -5.19 -22.76 -17.28
C GLU A 24 -4.92 -23.87 -16.23
N GLY A 25 -5.95 -24.27 -15.48
CA GLY A 25 -5.88 -25.35 -14.49
C GLY A 25 -4.99 -25.06 -13.28
N THR A 26 -4.37 -23.91 -13.20
CA THR A 26 -3.39 -23.56 -12.15
C THR A 26 -3.79 -22.33 -11.34
N TRP A 27 -4.28 -21.28 -12.00
CA TRP A 27 -4.51 -19.98 -11.41
C TRP A 27 -5.96 -19.81 -11.00
N GLN A 28 -6.23 -20.05 -9.70
CA GLN A 28 -7.58 -19.88 -9.14
C GLN A 28 -8.04 -18.42 -9.21
N GLY A 29 -9.34 -18.23 -9.47
CA GLY A 29 -10.01 -16.94 -9.46
C GLY A 29 -10.11 -16.28 -8.08
N GLY A 30 -10.84 -15.16 -8.03
CA GLY A 30 -10.94 -14.31 -6.85
C GLY A 30 -9.67 -13.47 -6.61
N LEU A 31 -9.81 -12.36 -5.95
CA LEU A 31 -8.68 -11.47 -5.59
C LEU A 31 -7.79 -12.08 -4.52
N TYR A 32 -8.34 -12.99 -3.69
CA TYR A 32 -7.63 -13.67 -2.62
C TYR A 32 -7.73 -15.18 -2.77
N GLN A 33 -6.95 -15.89 -1.97
CA GLN A 33 -6.92 -17.34 -1.94
C GLN A 33 -8.30 -17.92 -1.56
N GLY A 34 -8.68 -19.02 -2.19
CA GLY A 34 -10.01 -19.64 -2.01
C GLY A 34 -11.08 -19.11 -2.97
N GLY A 35 -10.70 -18.32 -3.98
CA GLY A 35 -11.65 -17.82 -5.00
C GLY A 35 -12.53 -16.66 -4.53
N VAL A 36 -12.15 -15.97 -3.47
CA VAL A 36 -12.94 -14.88 -2.87
C VAL A 36 -12.38 -13.49 -3.22
N ASN A 37 -13.26 -12.48 -3.21
CA ASN A 37 -12.87 -11.09 -3.49
C ASN A 37 -12.63 -10.26 -2.22
N THR A 38 -12.88 -10.84 -1.05
CA THR A 38 -12.68 -10.19 0.25
C THR A 38 -11.36 -10.64 0.88
N PRO A 39 -10.59 -9.74 1.50
CA PRO A 39 -9.35 -10.11 2.16
C PRO A 39 -9.58 -11.06 3.33
N PRO A 40 -8.66 -12.01 3.61
CA PRO A 40 -8.72 -12.81 4.81
C PRO A 40 -8.80 -11.93 6.06
N THR A 41 -9.66 -12.29 7.02
CA THR A 41 -9.92 -11.48 8.23
C THR A 41 -8.64 -11.11 8.97
N GLY A 42 -7.70 -12.04 9.13
CA GLY A 42 -6.42 -11.76 9.79
C GLY A 42 -5.54 -10.75 9.04
N HIS A 43 -5.62 -10.74 7.70
CA HIS A 43 -4.92 -9.74 6.88
C HIS A 43 -5.63 -8.38 6.99
N LEU A 44 -6.94 -8.33 6.84
CA LEU A 44 -7.72 -7.10 6.98
C LEU A 44 -7.51 -6.42 8.34
N ASN A 45 -7.54 -7.18 9.43
CA ASN A 45 -7.34 -6.65 10.79
C ASN A 45 -5.94 -6.02 10.97
N LYS A 46 -4.90 -6.61 10.36
CA LYS A 46 -3.56 -6.00 10.33
C LYS A 46 -3.57 -4.67 9.58
N GLY A 47 -4.24 -4.61 8.43
CA GLY A 47 -4.43 -3.37 7.67
C GLY A 47 -5.17 -2.30 8.47
N ILE A 48 -6.25 -2.66 9.18
CA ILE A 48 -6.98 -1.75 10.06
C ILE A 48 -6.04 -1.17 11.15
N GLY A 49 -5.21 -2.01 11.77
CA GLY A 49 -4.20 -1.55 12.74
C GLY A 49 -3.20 -0.56 12.14
N ILE A 50 -2.81 -0.76 10.88
CA ILE A 50 -1.88 0.13 10.16
C ILE A 50 -2.54 1.48 9.85
N VAL A 51 -3.76 1.49 9.30
CA VAL A 51 -4.41 2.75 8.91
C VAL A 51 -4.85 3.60 10.10
N LYS A 52 -5.12 3.00 11.26
CA LYS A 52 -5.35 3.73 12.51
C LYS A 52 -4.14 4.58 12.94
N LYS A 53 -2.93 4.20 12.54
CA LYS A 53 -1.67 4.89 12.85
C LYS A 53 -1.29 5.98 11.86
N LEU A 54 -2.09 6.21 10.82
CA LEU A 54 -1.90 7.32 9.91
C LEU A 54 -2.18 8.64 10.64
N LYS A 55 -1.22 9.54 10.60
CA LYS A 55 -1.27 10.87 11.22
C LYS A 55 -0.76 11.92 10.23
N PRO A 56 -1.29 13.15 10.26
CA PRO A 56 -0.77 14.21 9.40
C PRO A 56 0.65 14.58 9.83
N LEU A 57 1.59 14.50 8.91
CA LEU A 57 3.02 14.81 9.13
C LEU A 57 3.37 16.15 8.51
N ASP A 58 4.21 16.94 9.19
CA ASP A 58 4.87 18.10 8.61
C ASP A 58 6.00 17.66 7.65
N THR A 59 6.65 18.61 7.02
CA THR A 59 7.73 18.36 6.05
C THR A 59 8.99 17.74 6.67
N LEU A 60 9.09 17.68 7.99
CA LEU A 60 10.16 17.05 8.75
C LEU A 60 9.75 15.67 9.30
N GLY A 61 8.48 15.27 9.14
CA GLY A 61 7.96 13.98 9.60
C GLY A 61 7.36 14.00 11.01
N ASN A 62 7.23 15.18 11.63
CA ASN A 62 6.57 15.29 12.93
C ASN A 62 5.06 15.33 12.76
N VAL A 63 4.32 14.77 13.72
CA VAL A 63 2.86 14.83 13.74
C VAL A 63 2.42 16.29 13.90
N ASN A 64 1.62 16.78 12.98
CA ASN A 64 1.14 18.15 12.96
C ASN A 64 -0.27 18.24 12.36
N TYR A 65 -1.29 18.40 13.17
CA TYR A 65 -2.68 18.51 12.71
C TYR A 65 -3.01 19.88 12.10
N ALA A 66 -2.25 20.94 12.42
CA ALA A 66 -2.51 22.26 11.86
C ALA A 66 -2.09 22.38 10.39
N THR A 67 -0.90 21.86 10.03
CA THR A 67 -0.32 22.04 8.68
C THR A 67 0.13 20.73 8.03
N GLY A 68 0.28 19.67 8.81
CA GLY A 68 0.73 18.35 8.35
C GLY A 68 -0.24 17.71 7.35
N LYS A 69 0.27 16.71 6.62
CA LYS A 69 -0.51 15.98 5.61
C LYS A 69 -0.33 14.47 5.73
N ILE A 70 -1.40 13.74 5.44
CA ILE A 70 -1.37 12.34 5.07
C ILE A 70 -1.32 12.30 3.54
N VAL A 71 -0.20 11.88 2.97
CA VAL A 71 -0.03 11.90 1.52
C VAL A 71 -0.35 10.54 0.93
N LEU A 72 -1.34 10.52 0.00
CA LEU A 72 -1.63 9.43 -0.91
C LEU A 72 -0.89 9.69 -2.23
N ALA A 73 0.06 8.83 -2.58
CA ALA A 73 0.83 8.95 -3.81
C ALA A 73 0.42 7.89 -4.84
N GLY A 74 0.13 8.32 -6.07
CA GLY A 74 -0.13 7.42 -7.21
C GLY A 74 1.17 7.07 -7.92
N PHE A 75 1.60 5.82 -7.87
CA PHE A 75 2.84 5.32 -8.47
C PHE A 75 2.59 4.51 -9.73
N GLY A 76 3.38 4.75 -10.74
CA GLY A 76 3.33 4.07 -12.03
C GLY A 76 3.91 4.91 -13.16
N ALA A 77 3.49 4.60 -14.38
CA ALA A 77 3.86 5.35 -15.58
C ALA A 77 2.73 6.30 -16.03
N SER A 78 2.79 6.74 -17.28
CA SER A 78 1.79 7.63 -17.89
C SER A 78 0.34 7.12 -17.79
N THR A 79 0.14 5.82 -17.80
CA THR A 79 -1.17 5.17 -17.64
C THR A 79 -1.78 5.37 -16.25
N VAL A 80 -0.97 5.67 -15.25
CA VAL A 80 -1.40 6.08 -13.90
C VAL A 80 -1.58 7.59 -13.83
N GLY A 81 -0.64 8.34 -14.38
CA GLY A 81 -0.57 9.79 -14.18
C GLY A 81 -1.82 10.54 -14.64
N GLY A 82 -2.36 10.18 -15.81
CA GLY A 82 -3.59 10.77 -16.33
C GLY A 82 -4.80 10.56 -15.43
N PRO A 83 -5.22 9.31 -15.20
CA PRO A 83 -6.37 8.99 -14.34
C PRO A 83 -6.23 9.51 -12.91
N PHE A 84 -5.03 9.42 -12.32
CA PHE A 84 -4.81 9.90 -10.96
C PHE A 84 -4.94 11.43 -10.86
N ASN A 85 -4.47 12.18 -11.87
CA ASN A 85 -4.72 13.63 -11.96
C ASN A 85 -6.21 13.95 -12.09
N HIS A 86 -6.96 13.18 -12.88
CA HIS A 86 -8.41 13.33 -13.00
C HIS A 86 -9.10 13.05 -11.65
N MET A 87 -8.67 12.03 -10.89
CA MET A 87 -9.16 11.79 -9.52
C MET A 87 -8.89 13.01 -8.62
N ILE A 88 -7.67 13.57 -8.64
CA ILE A 88 -7.34 14.78 -7.87
C ILE A 88 -8.22 15.97 -8.26
N LEU A 89 -8.59 16.08 -9.51
CA LEU A 89 -9.52 17.15 -9.96
C LEU A 89 -10.93 16.90 -9.43
N LEU A 90 -11.45 15.67 -9.55
CA LEU A 90 -12.77 15.29 -9.02
C LEU A 90 -12.87 15.48 -7.51
N MET A 91 -11.80 15.19 -6.76
CA MET A 91 -11.78 15.38 -5.30
C MET A 91 -12.13 16.81 -4.86
N LYS A 92 -11.93 17.82 -5.71
CA LYS A 92 -12.26 19.21 -5.38
C LYS A 92 -13.76 19.47 -5.24
N ASP A 93 -14.58 18.63 -5.83
CA ASP A 93 -16.04 18.73 -5.78
C ASP A 93 -16.64 18.08 -4.51
N TYR A 94 -15.79 17.46 -3.66
CA TYR A 94 -16.18 16.77 -2.45
C TYR A 94 -15.72 17.52 -1.20
N THR A 95 -16.66 17.85 -0.34
CA THR A 95 -16.43 18.56 0.94
C THR A 95 -16.30 17.62 2.13
N ASP A 96 -16.54 16.33 1.92
CA ASP A 96 -16.54 15.27 2.92
C ASP A 96 -15.23 14.46 2.94
N LEU A 97 -14.16 14.98 2.32
CA LEU A 97 -12.83 14.37 2.36
C LEU A 97 -12.01 14.92 3.53
N ASN A 98 -11.14 14.06 4.08
CA ASN A 98 -10.24 14.45 5.16
C ASN A 98 -9.38 15.68 4.79
N PRO A 99 -9.49 16.81 5.51
CA PRO A 99 -8.77 18.04 5.18
C PRO A 99 -7.24 17.94 5.38
N CYS A 100 -6.77 16.98 6.17
CA CYS A 100 -5.35 16.67 6.29
C CYS A 100 -4.81 15.74 5.18
N MET A 101 -5.67 15.15 4.36
CA MET A 101 -5.23 14.28 3.28
C MET A 101 -4.82 15.09 2.04
N LYS A 102 -3.78 14.65 1.36
CA LYS A 102 -3.32 15.20 0.09
C LYS A 102 -3.01 14.07 -0.89
N ALA A 103 -3.66 14.07 -2.05
CA ALA A 103 -3.31 13.15 -3.14
C ALA A 103 -2.27 13.80 -4.06
N VAL A 104 -1.27 13.03 -4.48
CA VAL A 104 -0.20 13.47 -5.37
C VAL A 104 0.05 12.44 -6.46
N ASN A 105 0.05 12.90 -7.70
CA ASN A 105 0.47 12.08 -8.83
C ASN A 105 2.01 11.96 -8.82
N SER A 106 2.50 10.80 -8.41
CA SER A 106 3.91 10.42 -8.40
C SER A 106 4.30 9.48 -9.56
N ALA A 107 3.47 9.44 -10.60
CA ALA A 107 3.79 8.69 -11.80
C ALA A 107 4.98 9.33 -12.53
N ASN A 108 5.95 8.50 -12.92
CA ASN A 108 7.15 8.93 -13.61
C ASN A 108 7.53 7.96 -14.73
N GLY A 109 7.87 8.53 -15.86
CA GLY A 109 8.59 7.89 -16.94
C GLY A 109 7.82 6.84 -17.72
N SER A 110 8.51 6.34 -18.71
CA SER A 110 8.10 5.32 -19.65
C SER A 110 8.77 3.96 -19.40
N ASP A 111 9.73 3.88 -18.47
CA ASP A 111 10.59 2.70 -18.30
C ASP A 111 9.93 1.55 -17.55
N GLY A 112 8.70 1.76 -17.12
CA GLY A 112 7.92 0.74 -16.46
C GLY A 112 8.42 0.47 -15.04
N ILE A 113 7.96 -0.64 -14.48
CA ILE A 113 8.30 -1.06 -13.12
C ILE A 113 9.81 -1.30 -12.94
N THR A 114 10.55 -1.52 -14.03
CA THR A 114 12.00 -1.77 -14.01
C THR A 114 12.82 -0.53 -13.63
N ALA A 115 12.27 0.67 -13.77
CA ALA A 115 12.91 1.90 -13.32
C ALA A 115 12.81 2.10 -11.79
N MET A 116 11.86 1.43 -11.15
CA MET A 116 11.60 1.57 -9.73
C MET A 116 12.57 0.72 -8.90
N THR A 117 13.84 1.11 -8.87
CA THR A 117 14.90 0.40 -8.15
C THR A 117 15.65 1.34 -7.20
N ILE A 118 16.22 0.78 -6.13
CA ILE A 118 17.17 1.53 -5.29
C ILE A 118 18.41 1.83 -6.13
N GLY A 119 18.89 3.08 -6.06
CA GLY A 119 20.04 3.55 -6.85
C GLY A 119 19.68 4.14 -8.20
N ASN A 120 18.40 4.10 -8.62
CA ASN A 120 17.95 4.91 -9.76
C ASN A 120 17.51 6.29 -9.26
N ASP A 121 18.47 7.09 -8.80
CA ASP A 121 18.21 8.37 -8.16
C ASP A 121 17.51 9.35 -9.12
N GLU A 122 17.81 9.32 -10.41
CA GLU A 122 17.13 10.16 -11.41
C GLU A 122 15.62 9.95 -11.41
N TYR A 123 15.17 8.69 -11.29
CA TYR A 123 13.75 8.36 -11.22
C TYR A 123 13.08 8.93 -9.96
N TRP A 124 13.71 8.74 -8.78
CA TRP A 124 13.13 9.12 -7.51
C TRP A 124 13.29 10.61 -7.21
N ASP A 125 14.40 11.22 -7.63
CA ASP A 125 14.65 12.66 -7.52
C ASP A 125 13.64 13.45 -8.35
N TYR A 126 13.30 12.98 -9.55
CA TYR A 126 12.24 13.60 -10.34
C TYR A 126 10.91 13.65 -9.57
N ILE A 127 10.53 12.55 -8.89
CA ILE A 127 9.30 12.54 -8.09
C ILE A 127 9.43 13.50 -6.89
N ARG A 128 10.55 13.48 -6.19
CA ARG A 128 10.80 14.36 -5.04
C ARG A 128 10.74 15.82 -5.45
N ASP A 129 11.48 16.21 -6.49
CA ASP A 129 11.77 17.60 -6.82
C ASP A 129 10.68 18.26 -7.68
N PHE A 130 9.98 17.47 -8.51
CA PHE A 130 8.95 17.99 -9.41
C PHE A 130 7.52 17.56 -9.08
N LYS A 131 7.30 16.46 -8.33
CA LYS A 131 5.94 16.01 -8.01
C LYS A 131 5.53 16.37 -6.58
N LEU A 132 6.42 16.17 -5.64
CA LEU A 132 6.18 16.48 -4.24
C LEU A 132 6.48 17.94 -3.93
N ALA A 133 7.68 18.44 -4.28
CA ALA A 133 8.11 19.79 -3.96
C ALA A 133 7.19 20.88 -4.55
N GLU A 134 6.67 20.70 -5.77
CA GLU A 134 5.66 21.61 -6.36
C GLU A 134 4.35 21.71 -5.56
N LYS A 135 4.13 20.83 -4.61
CA LYS A 135 2.97 20.78 -3.72
C LYS A 135 3.31 21.08 -2.27
N ASP A 136 4.53 21.60 -2.01
CA ASP A 136 5.09 21.82 -0.68
C ASP A 136 5.13 20.56 0.18
N LEU A 137 5.39 19.40 -0.46
CA LEU A 137 5.43 18.09 0.19
C LEU A 137 6.84 17.48 0.10
N THR A 138 7.09 16.55 1.01
CA THR A 138 8.35 15.79 1.06
C THR A 138 8.09 14.27 1.07
N PRO A 139 9.08 13.44 0.72
CA PRO A 139 8.95 11.98 0.78
C PRO A 139 8.54 11.44 2.15
N ILE A 140 8.92 12.11 3.24
CA ILE A 140 8.62 11.67 4.60
C ILE A 140 7.13 11.77 4.97
N GLN A 141 6.34 12.56 4.22
CA GLN A 141 4.90 12.70 4.41
C GLN A 141 4.09 11.64 3.65
N VAL A 142 4.72 10.89 2.74
CA VAL A 142 4.05 9.85 1.94
C VAL A 142 3.83 8.62 2.81
N GLN A 143 2.57 8.34 3.15
CA GLN A 143 2.19 7.25 4.02
C GLN A 143 1.37 6.17 3.32
N VAL A 144 0.68 6.52 2.23
CA VAL A 144 -0.16 5.62 1.45
C VAL A 144 0.22 5.68 -0.02
N GLY A 145 0.29 4.54 -0.67
CA GLY A 145 0.51 4.42 -2.11
C GLY A 145 -0.63 3.73 -2.84
N TRP A 146 -0.88 4.13 -4.08
CA TRP A 146 -1.59 3.33 -5.06
C TRP A 146 -0.62 3.00 -6.20
N LEU A 147 -0.44 1.73 -6.48
CA LEU A 147 0.50 1.24 -7.49
C LEU A 147 -0.25 0.47 -8.59
N MET A 148 -0.12 0.94 -9.82
CA MET A 148 -0.48 0.21 -11.02
C MET A 148 0.64 0.41 -12.05
N HIS A 149 1.22 -0.66 -12.52
CA HIS A 149 2.35 -0.53 -13.45
C HIS A 149 2.31 -1.58 -14.53
N SER A 150 2.78 -1.23 -15.73
CA SER A 150 2.97 -2.20 -16.82
C SER A 150 4.11 -3.15 -16.51
N SER A 151 3.97 -4.39 -16.95
CA SER A 151 4.95 -5.44 -16.68
C SER A 151 6.31 -5.21 -17.33
N ARG A 152 6.36 -4.55 -18.49
CA ARG A 152 7.53 -4.53 -19.38
C ARG A 152 8.10 -5.93 -19.65
N ILE A 153 7.25 -6.94 -19.61
CA ILE A 153 7.54 -8.33 -19.94
C ILE A 153 6.72 -8.68 -21.17
N ASP A 154 7.40 -9.16 -22.20
CA ASP A 154 6.71 -9.77 -23.35
C ASP A 154 6.16 -11.13 -22.90
N SER A 155 4.86 -11.30 -23.00
CA SER A 155 4.20 -12.59 -22.73
C SER A 155 4.21 -13.53 -23.93
N ASN A 156 4.78 -13.13 -25.07
CA ASN A 156 4.88 -13.98 -26.25
C ASN A 156 5.71 -15.23 -25.94
N GLY A 157 5.04 -16.37 -25.84
CA GLY A 157 5.67 -17.65 -25.57
C GLY A 157 6.05 -17.94 -24.11
N SER A 158 5.80 -17.02 -23.18
CA SER A 158 5.92 -17.31 -21.75
C SER A 158 4.63 -17.96 -21.25
N GLU A 159 4.73 -19.14 -20.66
CA GLU A 159 3.64 -19.69 -19.86
C GLU A 159 3.26 -18.68 -18.76
N VAL A 160 1.98 -18.65 -18.39
CA VAL A 160 1.47 -17.72 -17.36
C VAL A 160 2.29 -17.77 -16.06
N ASN A 161 2.78 -18.94 -15.66
CA ASN A 161 3.63 -19.11 -14.46
C ASN A 161 4.92 -18.29 -14.53
N GLY A 162 5.65 -18.35 -15.63
CA GLY A 162 6.88 -17.60 -15.83
C GLY A 162 6.66 -16.09 -15.86
N TYR A 163 5.57 -15.66 -16.48
CA TYR A 163 5.15 -14.26 -16.52
C TYR A 163 4.84 -13.73 -15.09
N VAL A 164 3.97 -14.44 -14.37
CA VAL A 164 3.55 -14.05 -13.01
C VAL A 164 4.76 -14.00 -12.08
N ASP A 165 5.60 -15.03 -12.05
CA ASP A 165 6.79 -15.06 -11.19
C ASP A 165 7.75 -13.91 -11.48
N THR A 166 7.97 -13.58 -12.75
CA THR A 166 8.85 -12.47 -13.13
C THR A 166 8.25 -11.14 -12.69
N LEU A 167 6.95 -10.95 -12.86
CA LEU A 167 6.29 -9.71 -12.48
C LEU A 167 6.25 -9.54 -10.97
N VAL A 168 5.99 -10.60 -10.20
CA VAL A 168 6.06 -10.58 -8.72
C VAL A 168 7.45 -10.16 -8.24
N LYS A 169 8.54 -10.69 -8.85
CA LYS A 169 9.91 -10.26 -8.53
C LYS A 169 10.13 -8.77 -8.81
N ARG A 170 9.63 -8.26 -9.94
CA ARG A 170 9.74 -6.82 -10.28
C ARG A 170 8.94 -5.95 -9.32
N PHE A 171 7.73 -6.34 -8.97
CA PHE A 171 6.96 -5.66 -7.94
C PHE A 171 7.67 -5.64 -6.59
N THR A 172 8.27 -6.77 -6.18
CA THR A 172 9.01 -6.84 -4.92
C THR A 172 10.17 -5.84 -4.90
N VAL A 173 10.94 -5.74 -5.99
CA VAL A 173 12.03 -4.75 -6.12
C VAL A 173 11.50 -3.32 -6.07
N ALA A 174 10.43 -3.03 -6.80
CA ALA A 174 9.82 -1.71 -6.82
C ALA A 174 9.27 -1.29 -5.44
N LEU A 175 8.59 -2.19 -4.74
CA LEU A 175 8.04 -1.94 -3.40
C LEU A 175 9.16 -1.75 -2.36
N ASN A 176 10.28 -2.48 -2.49
CA ASN A 176 11.45 -2.28 -1.66
C ASN A 176 12.07 -0.88 -1.89
N ALA A 177 12.18 -0.45 -3.15
CA ALA A 177 12.63 0.90 -3.47
C ALA A 177 11.65 1.97 -2.98
N MET A 178 10.34 1.76 -3.13
CA MET A 178 9.33 2.66 -2.56
C MET A 178 9.51 2.79 -1.03
N GLN A 179 9.74 1.69 -0.32
CA GLN A 179 9.95 1.73 1.13
C GLN A 179 11.24 2.46 1.51
N TYR A 180 12.29 2.31 0.70
CA TYR A 180 13.58 2.99 0.91
C TYR A 180 13.48 4.51 0.74
N TYR A 181 12.83 4.98 -0.35
CA TYR A 181 12.71 6.41 -0.65
C TYR A 181 11.57 7.09 0.12
N TYR A 182 10.57 6.34 0.60
CA TYR A 182 9.44 6.82 1.39
C TYR A 182 9.39 6.11 2.75
N PRO A 183 10.20 6.53 3.74
CA PRO A 183 10.37 5.77 4.99
C PRO A 183 9.08 5.60 5.80
N ASN A 184 8.13 6.54 5.68
CA ASN A 184 6.85 6.48 6.36
C ASN A 184 5.74 5.79 5.54
N LEU A 185 6.07 5.21 4.38
CA LEU A 185 5.09 4.46 3.58
C LEU A 185 4.62 3.23 4.37
N LYS A 186 3.35 3.22 4.75
CA LYS A 186 2.77 2.19 5.60
C LYS A 186 2.02 1.14 4.81
N LEU A 187 1.25 1.57 3.81
CA LEU A 187 0.48 0.65 2.97
C LEU A 187 0.47 1.07 1.50
N VAL A 188 0.36 0.07 0.61
CA VAL A 188 0.18 0.27 -0.82
C VAL A 188 -0.99 -0.58 -1.31
N TYR A 189 -1.93 0.10 -1.94
CA TYR A 189 -2.98 -0.52 -2.75
C TYR A 189 -2.41 -0.87 -4.12
N VAL A 190 -2.49 -2.14 -4.51
CA VAL A 190 -1.95 -2.61 -5.79
C VAL A 190 -3.10 -3.00 -6.71
N SER A 191 -3.16 -2.43 -7.90
CA SER A 191 -4.16 -2.77 -8.92
C SER A 191 -3.54 -3.49 -10.10
N GLY A 192 -4.29 -4.41 -10.70
CA GLY A 192 -3.99 -4.97 -12.00
C GLY A 192 -4.19 -3.96 -13.11
N PHE A 193 -3.69 -4.28 -14.30
CA PHE A 193 -3.84 -3.44 -15.48
C PHE A 193 -5.26 -3.53 -16.04
N PRO A 194 -5.82 -2.48 -16.66
CA PRO A 194 -7.06 -2.56 -17.39
C PRO A 194 -6.92 -3.38 -18.68
N TYR A 195 -7.99 -3.51 -19.45
CA TYR A 195 -8.04 -4.29 -20.68
C TYR A 195 -6.97 -3.89 -21.70
N GLY A 196 -6.21 -4.86 -22.18
CA GLY A 196 -5.11 -4.67 -23.15
C GLY A 196 -5.47 -5.04 -24.60
N GLY A 197 -6.69 -5.52 -24.85
CA GLY A 197 -7.09 -6.01 -26.18
C GLY A 197 -7.13 -4.93 -27.27
N TYR A 198 -7.27 -3.68 -26.89
CA TYR A 198 -7.31 -2.54 -27.85
C TYR A 198 -5.93 -2.02 -28.23
N ALA A 199 -4.86 -2.57 -27.69
CA ALA A 199 -3.50 -2.13 -27.98
C ALA A 199 -3.19 -2.18 -29.49
N ASP A 200 -2.55 -1.11 -29.99
CA ASP A 200 -2.13 -0.98 -31.39
C ASP A 200 -0.90 -1.88 -31.65
N PRO A 201 -0.99 -2.89 -32.52
CA PRO A 201 0.12 -3.82 -32.79
C PRO A 201 1.35 -3.17 -33.40
N THR A 202 1.25 -1.92 -33.88
CA THR A 202 2.38 -1.17 -34.43
C THR A 202 3.20 -0.42 -33.37
N LYS A 203 2.72 -0.37 -32.11
CA LYS A 203 3.39 0.36 -31.03
C LYS A 203 4.35 -0.52 -30.24
N ALA A 204 5.45 0.09 -29.77
CA ALA A 204 6.52 -0.63 -29.07
C ALA A 204 6.04 -1.36 -27.78
N LEU A 205 5.03 -0.83 -27.09
CA LEU A 205 4.50 -1.44 -25.86
C LEU A 205 3.39 -2.49 -26.13
N TYR A 206 3.02 -2.73 -27.38
CA TYR A 206 2.00 -3.71 -27.73
C TYR A 206 2.22 -5.06 -27.05
N HIS A 207 3.43 -5.61 -27.21
CA HIS A 207 3.76 -6.95 -26.72
C HIS A 207 3.68 -7.12 -25.20
N VAL A 208 3.83 -6.04 -24.45
CA VAL A 208 3.81 -6.08 -22.97
C VAL A 208 2.47 -5.70 -22.37
N ILE A 209 1.53 -5.20 -23.19
CA ILE A 209 0.21 -4.73 -22.74
C ILE A 209 -0.94 -5.54 -23.34
N LYS A 210 -0.80 -6.05 -24.59
CA LYS A 210 -1.84 -6.85 -25.25
C LYS A 210 -2.33 -8.00 -24.38
N GLU A 211 -3.51 -8.51 -24.66
CA GLU A 211 -3.97 -9.73 -24.00
C GLU A 211 -3.18 -10.97 -24.46
N PRO A 212 -2.93 -11.94 -23.59
CA PRO A 212 -3.41 -12.01 -22.20
C PRO A 212 -2.47 -11.37 -21.16
N SER A 213 -1.47 -10.55 -21.54
CA SER A 213 -0.52 -9.95 -20.58
C SER A 213 -1.21 -9.09 -19.52
N SER A 214 -2.17 -8.24 -19.93
CA SER A 214 -2.94 -7.43 -18.98
C SER A 214 -3.82 -8.30 -18.06
N TYR A 215 -4.38 -9.37 -18.56
CA TYR A 215 -5.11 -10.34 -17.76
C TYR A 215 -4.20 -11.05 -16.73
N HIS A 216 -3.05 -11.58 -17.17
CA HIS A 216 -2.06 -12.24 -16.32
C HIS A 216 -1.52 -11.33 -15.21
N HIS A 217 -1.51 -10.02 -15.43
CA HIS A 217 -1.09 -9.04 -14.45
C HIS A 217 -1.91 -9.12 -13.14
N ASN A 218 -3.21 -9.45 -13.25
CA ASN A 218 -4.07 -9.61 -12.07
C ASN A 218 -3.65 -10.81 -11.21
N PHE A 219 -3.24 -11.93 -11.82
CA PHE A 219 -2.70 -13.06 -11.08
C PHE A 219 -1.36 -12.73 -10.42
N ALA A 220 -0.54 -11.87 -11.03
CA ALA A 220 0.70 -11.43 -10.39
C ALA A 220 0.43 -10.55 -9.15
N VAL A 221 -0.56 -9.66 -9.19
CA VAL A 221 -0.97 -8.87 -8.01
C VAL A 221 -1.51 -9.80 -6.92
N LYS A 222 -2.38 -10.75 -7.28
CA LYS A 222 -2.87 -11.77 -6.34
C LYS A 222 -1.74 -12.55 -5.69
N GLU A 223 -0.80 -13.05 -6.48
CA GLU A 223 0.34 -13.84 -5.99
C GLU A 223 1.26 -13.03 -5.09
N LEU A 224 1.53 -11.78 -5.44
CA LEU A 224 2.31 -10.84 -4.63
C LEU A 224 1.70 -10.67 -3.22
N ILE A 225 0.41 -10.38 -3.17
CA ILE A 225 -0.33 -10.20 -1.90
C ILE A 225 -0.40 -11.53 -1.14
N ARG A 226 -0.65 -12.65 -1.82
CA ARG A 226 -0.65 -13.98 -1.21
C ARG A 226 0.69 -14.31 -0.54
N ARG A 227 1.81 -14.01 -1.20
CA ARG A 227 3.15 -14.22 -0.63
C ARG A 227 3.36 -13.39 0.62
N GLN A 228 2.93 -12.12 0.63
CA GLN A 228 3.02 -11.30 1.84
C GLN A 228 2.17 -11.87 2.97
N ILE A 229 0.92 -12.30 2.70
CA ILE A 229 0.03 -12.93 3.69
C ILE A 229 0.66 -14.19 4.27
N SER A 230 1.34 -14.98 3.43
CA SER A 230 2.02 -16.23 3.82
C SER A 230 3.37 -16.01 4.52
N GLY A 231 3.82 -14.76 4.70
CA GLY A 231 5.04 -14.44 5.44
C GLY A 231 6.33 -14.53 4.64
N ASP A 232 6.28 -14.31 3.32
CA ASP A 232 7.49 -14.22 2.49
C ASP A 232 8.45 -13.17 3.06
N PRO A 233 9.69 -13.55 3.43
CA PRO A 233 10.64 -12.63 4.05
C PRO A 233 11.02 -11.44 3.17
N THR A 234 10.96 -11.57 1.83
CA THR A 234 11.23 -10.47 0.90
C THR A 234 10.10 -9.44 0.86
N LEU A 235 8.92 -9.81 1.35
CA LEU A 235 7.73 -8.97 1.45
C LEU A 235 7.38 -8.62 2.89
N LYS A 236 8.35 -8.66 3.78
CA LYS A 236 8.16 -8.33 5.20
C LYS A 236 7.82 -6.84 5.34
N TYR A 237 6.69 -6.53 5.98
CA TYR A 237 6.18 -5.15 6.15
C TYR A 237 6.22 -4.64 7.59
N LYS A 238 6.73 -5.45 8.54
CA LYS A 238 6.89 -5.10 9.96
C LYS A 238 8.37 -5.09 10.36
N GLU A 239 8.69 -4.22 11.33
CA GLU A 239 9.99 -4.25 11.99
C GLU A 239 10.15 -5.52 12.88
N PRO A 240 11.39 -5.95 13.20
CA PRO A 240 12.63 -5.50 12.57
C PRO A 240 12.81 -6.10 11.18
N GLY A 241 13.48 -5.34 10.31
CA GLY A 241 13.82 -5.82 8.96
C GLY A 241 12.66 -5.69 7.97
N LYS A 242 11.84 -4.64 8.12
CA LYS A 242 10.84 -4.23 7.14
C LYS A 242 11.49 -4.04 5.77
N GLN A 243 10.93 -4.63 4.74
CA GLN A 243 11.41 -4.57 3.35
C GLN A 243 10.49 -3.77 2.46
N VAL A 244 9.18 -3.88 2.69
CA VAL A 244 8.15 -3.31 1.83
C VAL A 244 7.00 -2.78 2.70
N PRO A 245 6.11 -1.92 2.18
CA PRO A 245 4.87 -1.56 2.87
C PRO A 245 3.90 -2.75 2.98
N TYR A 246 2.88 -2.62 3.80
CA TYR A 246 1.74 -3.53 3.80
C TYR A 246 1.01 -3.46 2.47
N LEU A 247 0.64 -4.60 1.90
CA LEU A 247 0.01 -4.70 0.57
C LEU A 247 -1.44 -5.16 0.69
N ILE A 248 -2.29 -4.52 -0.10
CA ILE A 248 -3.68 -4.91 -0.27
C ILE A 248 -4.11 -4.61 -1.71
N TRP A 249 -5.15 -5.29 -2.19
CA TRP A 249 -5.74 -4.94 -3.47
C TRP A 249 -6.28 -3.51 -3.46
N GLY A 250 -5.94 -2.75 -4.50
CA GLY A 250 -6.69 -1.59 -4.94
C GLY A 250 -7.92 -2.03 -5.75
N PRO A 251 -8.65 -1.11 -6.40
CA PRO A 251 -9.76 -1.50 -7.24
C PRO A 251 -9.27 -2.43 -8.35
N PRO A 252 -9.94 -3.56 -8.59
CA PRO A 252 -9.67 -4.38 -9.76
C PRO A 252 -10.09 -3.61 -11.02
N LEU A 253 -9.24 -3.54 -12.04
CA LEU A 253 -9.46 -2.70 -13.21
C LEU A 253 -9.70 -3.48 -14.50
N TRP A 254 -9.39 -4.76 -14.55
CA TRP A 254 -9.57 -5.57 -15.75
C TRP A 254 -11.01 -6.03 -15.91
N ALA A 255 -11.56 -5.82 -17.09
CA ALA A 255 -12.80 -6.42 -17.59
C ALA A 255 -12.57 -6.84 -19.04
N ASP A 256 -13.34 -7.80 -19.56
CA ASP A 256 -13.14 -8.34 -20.90
C ASP A 256 -13.74 -7.43 -21.98
N GLY A 257 -13.11 -6.28 -22.18
CA GLY A 257 -13.52 -5.30 -23.16
C GLY A 257 -14.95 -4.79 -22.92
N LYS A 258 -15.83 -4.95 -23.89
CA LYS A 258 -17.24 -4.52 -23.80
C LYS A 258 -18.13 -5.47 -22.99
N ASN A 259 -17.64 -6.65 -22.61
CA ASN A 259 -18.40 -7.59 -21.77
C ASN A 259 -18.41 -7.11 -20.33
N PRO A 260 -19.58 -6.81 -19.73
CA PRO A 260 -19.63 -6.39 -18.33
C PRO A 260 -19.26 -7.55 -17.42
N ARG A 261 -18.36 -7.32 -16.48
CA ARG A 261 -18.05 -8.33 -15.47
C ARG A 261 -19.18 -8.39 -14.42
N GLU A 262 -19.40 -9.57 -13.87
CA GLU A 262 -20.49 -9.80 -12.91
C GLU A 262 -20.26 -9.06 -11.58
N TYR A 263 -18.99 -8.90 -11.17
CA TYR A 263 -18.61 -8.31 -9.90
C TYR A 263 -19.16 -6.89 -9.67
N ASP A 264 -19.12 -6.02 -10.69
CA ASP A 264 -19.53 -4.61 -10.57
C ASP A 264 -20.02 -3.98 -11.89
N GLY A 265 -20.15 -4.76 -12.96
CA GLY A 265 -20.60 -4.29 -14.26
C GLY A 265 -19.55 -3.51 -15.06
N LEU A 266 -18.28 -3.50 -14.65
CA LEU A 266 -17.23 -2.79 -15.39
C LEU A 266 -17.08 -3.34 -16.79
N THR A 267 -16.97 -2.42 -17.77
CA THR A 267 -16.62 -2.67 -19.16
C THR A 267 -15.51 -1.72 -19.60
N TRP A 268 -14.94 -1.93 -20.77
CA TRP A 268 -14.05 -0.98 -21.43
C TRP A 268 -14.46 -0.77 -22.88
N ASN A 269 -14.65 0.48 -23.28
CA ASN A 269 -15.08 0.85 -24.64
C ASN A 269 -13.90 1.38 -25.44
N CYS A 270 -13.61 0.76 -26.58
CA CYS A 270 -12.50 1.12 -27.43
C CYS A 270 -12.59 2.54 -27.97
N GLU A 271 -13.77 2.88 -28.52
CA GLU A 271 -13.94 4.09 -29.31
C GLU A 271 -13.95 5.36 -28.46
N THR A 272 -14.44 5.27 -27.23
CA THR A 272 -14.62 6.44 -26.37
C THR A 272 -13.58 6.54 -25.26
N GLU A 273 -13.04 5.41 -24.76
CA GLU A 273 -12.22 5.37 -23.56
C GLU A 273 -10.72 5.20 -23.84
N PHE A 274 -10.32 4.74 -25.04
CA PHE A 274 -8.91 4.53 -25.39
C PHE A 274 -8.44 5.48 -26.48
N ALA A 275 -7.25 6.05 -26.29
CA ALA A 275 -6.69 7.05 -27.20
C ALA A 275 -5.96 6.40 -28.38
N ILE A 276 -6.33 6.76 -29.60
CA ILE A 276 -5.66 6.34 -30.83
C ILE A 276 -4.17 6.71 -30.80
N ASP A 277 -3.85 7.95 -30.48
CA ASP A 277 -2.47 8.44 -30.39
C ASP A 277 -1.74 7.83 -29.19
N GLY A 278 -2.47 7.35 -28.20
CA GLY A 278 -1.96 6.65 -27.02
C GLY A 278 -1.72 5.16 -27.20
N GLY A 279 -1.81 4.63 -28.42
CA GLY A 279 -1.50 3.23 -28.73
C GLY A 279 -2.49 2.22 -28.18
N GLY A 280 -3.73 2.62 -27.87
CA GLY A 280 -4.77 1.74 -27.36
C GLY A 280 -4.54 1.21 -25.93
N TYR A 281 -3.64 1.85 -25.17
CA TYR A 281 -3.42 1.57 -23.75
C TYR A 281 -3.39 2.84 -22.90
N HIS A 282 -3.25 4.02 -23.50
CA HIS A 282 -3.58 5.26 -22.83
C HIS A 282 -5.07 5.57 -22.97
N LEU A 283 -5.63 6.15 -21.94
CA LEU A 283 -7.04 6.51 -21.91
C LEU A 283 -7.28 7.91 -22.50
N THR A 284 -8.43 8.09 -23.15
CA THR A 284 -8.99 9.40 -23.46
C THR A 284 -9.36 10.13 -22.17
N ASN A 285 -9.86 11.36 -22.26
CA ASN A 285 -10.38 12.04 -21.06
C ASN A 285 -11.58 11.27 -20.46
N GLU A 286 -12.47 10.72 -21.29
CA GLU A 286 -13.60 9.91 -20.82
C GLU A 286 -13.12 8.65 -20.09
N GLY A 287 -12.15 7.93 -20.64
CA GLY A 287 -11.56 6.77 -19.97
C GLY A 287 -10.79 7.13 -18.69
N LYS A 288 -10.11 8.29 -18.66
CA LYS A 288 -9.45 8.79 -17.44
C LYS A 288 -10.46 9.17 -16.35
N ASP A 289 -11.57 9.82 -16.72
CA ASP A 289 -12.65 10.17 -15.79
C ASP A 289 -13.31 8.90 -15.24
N LYS A 290 -13.53 7.90 -16.06
CA LYS A 290 -14.04 6.60 -15.62
C LYS A 290 -13.13 5.95 -14.59
N LEU A 291 -11.83 5.82 -14.89
CA LEU A 291 -10.88 5.23 -13.96
C LEU A 291 -10.71 6.09 -12.71
N ALA A 292 -10.71 7.41 -12.83
CA ALA A 292 -10.68 8.35 -11.71
C ALA A 292 -11.88 8.18 -10.76
N ASN A 293 -13.07 7.99 -11.31
CA ASN A 293 -14.29 7.72 -10.52
C ASN A 293 -14.20 6.36 -9.81
N ILE A 294 -13.66 5.32 -10.47
CA ILE A 294 -13.42 4.02 -9.85
C ILE A 294 -12.48 4.18 -8.64
N LEU A 295 -11.36 4.91 -8.80
CA LEU A 295 -10.41 5.17 -7.71
C LEU A 295 -11.04 5.96 -6.58
N LEU A 296 -11.73 7.06 -6.90
CA LEU A 296 -12.35 7.93 -5.91
C LEU A 296 -13.41 7.19 -5.11
N ASN A 297 -14.29 6.44 -5.78
CA ASN A 297 -15.30 5.63 -5.11
C ASN A 297 -14.66 4.55 -4.24
N PHE A 298 -13.61 3.89 -4.72
CA PHE A 298 -12.87 2.91 -3.94
C PHE A 298 -12.32 3.53 -2.66
N PHE A 299 -11.57 4.63 -2.73
CA PHE A 299 -10.97 5.27 -1.55
C PHE A 299 -12.02 5.83 -0.57
N ARG A 300 -13.21 6.16 -1.04
CA ARG A 300 -14.30 6.64 -0.19
C ARG A 300 -15.05 5.52 0.54
N THR A 301 -14.99 4.28 0.07
CA THR A 301 -15.85 3.19 0.55
C THR A 301 -15.09 1.92 1.00
N ASP A 302 -13.80 1.80 0.69
CA ASP A 302 -13.01 0.64 1.13
C ASP A 302 -12.74 0.71 2.63
N THR A 303 -12.84 -0.44 3.29
CA THR A 303 -12.72 -0.58 4.75
C THR A 303 -11.43 0.01 5.33
N LEU A 304 -10.31 -0.05 4.58
CA LEU A 304 -9.04 0.49 5.05
C LEU A 304 -8.88 1.96 4.70
N SER A 305 -9.47 2.43 3.59
CA SER A 305 -9.27 3.80 3.14
C SER A 305 -10.24 4.81 3.75
N GLU A 306 -11.48 4.44 3.99
CA GLU A 306 -12.51 5.34 4.50
C GLU A 306 -12.04 6.12 5.74
N SER A 307 -11.39 5.45 6.69
CA SER A 307 -11.00 6.03 7.98
C SER A 307 -9.97 7.16 7.90
N TRP A 308 -9.21 7.26 6.81
CA TRP A 308 -8.19 8.30 6.61
C TRP A 308 -8.44 9.14 5.35
N PHE A 309 -9.26 8.67 4.44
CA PHE A 309 -9.60 9.39 3.20
C PHE A 309 -10.80 10.31 3.39
N MET A 310 -11.79 9.88 4.19
CA MET A 310 -12.99 10.67 4.49
C MET A 310 -12.79 11.56 5.71
N ASP A 311 -13.54 12.64 5.77
CA ASP A 311 -13.60 13.51 6.96
C ASP A 311 -14.28 12.79 8.13
N GLY A 312 -14.00 13.26 9.32
CA GLY A 312 -14.56 12.71 10.55
C GLY A 312 -13.96 13.35 11.79
N PRO A 313 -14.45 12.98 13.00
CA PRO A 313 -14.04 13.60 14.26
C PRO A 313 -12.52 13.59 14.48
N LYS A 314 -11.82 12.57 14.01
CA LYS A 314 -10.34 12.45 14.09
C LYS A 314 -9.62 13.60 13.37
N TRP A 315 -10.24 14.17 12.34
CA TRP A 315 -9.65 15.17 11.45
C TRP A 315 -10.20 16.58 11.67
N ALA A 316 -11.09 16.78 12.66
CA ALA A 316 -11.77 18.05 12.91
C ALA A 316 -10.81 19.24 13.18
N SER A 317 -9.59 18.96 13.59
CA SER A 317 -8.55 19.96 13.85
C SER A 317 -7.57 20.16 12.69
N CYS A 318 -7.80 19.49 11.57
CA CYS A 318 -6.95 19.69 10.38
C CYS A 318 -7.16 21.09 9.81
N GLY A 319 -6.08 21.87 9.79
CA GLY A 319 -6.08 23.24 9.24
C GLY A 319 -6.06 24.37 10.26
N ASP A 320 -6.55 24.20 11.47
CA ASP A 320 -6.57 25.24 12.51
C ASP A 320 -5.90 24.85 13.84
N GLY A 321 -5.54 23.57 13.99
CA GLY A 321 -4.92 23.06 15.21
C GLY A 321 -5.88 22.97 16.42
N ARG A 322 -7.20 23.05 16.19
CA ARG A 322 -8.22 23.04 17.22
C ARG A 322 -9.25 21.93 16.98
N PHE A 323 -9.85 21.42 18.04
CA PHE A 323 -11.07 20.64 17.93
C PHE A 323 -12.26 21.51 17.50
N ALA A 324 -13.30 20.87 16.95
CA ALA A 324 -14.53 21.56 16.54
C ALA A 324 -15.21 22.35 17.68
N ASP A 325 -14.90 22.04 18.96
CA ASP A 325 -15.33 22.75 20.15
C ASP A 325 -14.43 23.94 20.55
N GLY A 326 -13.35 24.20 19.74
CA GLY A 326 -12.41 25.30 20.00
C GLY A 326 -11.29 24.98 21.00
N SER A 327 -11.22 23.75 21.53
CA SER A 327 -10.10 23.31 22.36
C SER A 327 -8.83 23.12 21.52
N ILE A 328 -7.66 23.44 22.12
CA ILE A 328 -6.36 23.16 21.47
C ILE A 328 -6.13 21.65 21.55
N ILE A 329 -5.69 21.03 20.46
CA ILE A 329 -5.23 19.65 20.49
C ILE A 329 -4.06 19.60 21.45
N ALA A 330 -4.28 19.04 22.63
CA ALA A 330 -3.18 18.44 23.35
C ALA A 330 -2.61 17.32 22.47
N PRO A 331 -1.27 17.12 22.39
CA PRO A 331 -0.72 15.94 21.73
C PRO A 331 -1.50 14.75 22.26
N GLU A 332 -2.16 14.02 21.35
CA GLU A 332 -2.94 12.84 21.73
C GLU A 332 -1.97 11.90 22.45
N GLU A 333 -2.21 11.67 23.73
CA GLU A 333 -1.46 10.63 24.43
C GLU A 333 -1.67 9.36 23.63
N THR A 334 -0.63 8.86 23.03
CA THR A 334 -0.65 7.60 22.29
C THR A 334 -1.18 6.54 23.23
N ILE A 335 -2.42 6.11 23.04
CA ILE A 335 -3.02 5.04 23.85
C ILE A 335 -2.37 3.75 23.35
N ILE A 336 -1.25 3.39 23.96
CA ILE A 336 -0.60 2.11 23.73
C ILE A 336 -1.42 1.04 24.42
N THR A 337 -1.76 0.02 23.68
CA THR A 337 -2.43 -1.18 24.17
C THR A 337 -1.42 -2.33 24.23
N LYS A 338 -1.75 -3.43 24.92
CA LYS A 338 -0.91 -4.62 24.96
C LYS A 338 -0.65 -5.19 23.55
N GLU A 339 -1.56 -4.98 22.63
CA GLU A 339 -1.49 -5.46 21.24
C GLU A 339 -0.46 -4.68 20.40
N ASP A 340 -0.07 -3.49 20.86
CA ASP A 340 0.95 -2.65 20.23
C ASP A 340 2.38 -2.99 20.68
N ILE A 341 2.54 -3.97 21.56
CA ILE A 341 3.83 -4.43 22.09
C ILE A 341 4.03 -5.89 21.67
N THR A 342 5.07 -6.15 20.89
CA THR A 342 5.40 -7.51 20.43
C THR A 342 6.77 -7.93 20.94
N VAL A 343 6.85 -9.10 21.61
CA VAL A 343 8.09 -9.72 22.08
C VAL A 343 8.40 -10.96 21.24
N PHE A 344 9.59 -10.98 20.61
CA PHE A 344 9.98 -12.10 19.74
C PHE A 344 11.52 -12.31 19.71
N PRO A 345 12.01 -13.48 19.25
CA PRO A 345 11.24 -14.71 19.06
C PRO A 345 10.74 -15.28 20.38
N ASN A 346 9.59 -15.93 20.35
CA ASN A 346 9.08 -16.67 21.50
C ASN A 346 8.58 -18.03 21.01
N PRO A 347 9.23 -19.17 21.35
CA PRO A 347 10.43 -19.29 22.21
C PRO A 347 11.71 -18.71 21.64
N SER A 348 12.70 -18.45 22.52
CA SER A 348 14.00 -17.87 22.18
C SER A 348 15.16 -18.69 22.75
N THR A 349 16.34 -18.54 22.16
CA THR A 349 17.62 -19.07 22.67
C THR A 349 18.32 -18.13 23.65
N GLY A 350 17.66 -17.06 24.09
CA GLY A 350 18.15 -16.09 25.07
C GLY A 350 18.22 -14.65 24.56
N VAL A 351 18.16 -14.40 23.25
CA VAL A 351 18.06 -13.05 22.70
C VAL A 351 16.64 -12.77 22.27
N PHE A 352 16.07 -11.68 22.75
CA PHE A 352 14.70 -11.24 22.49
C PHE A 352 14.70 -9.82 21.96
N TYR A 353 13.65 -9.51 21.22
CA TYR A 353 13.36 -8.17 20.74
C TYR A 353 11.96 -7.76 21.18
N VAL A 354 11.83 -6.50 21.55
CA VAL A 354 10.55 -5.85 21.79
C VAL A 354 10.33 -4.81 20.73
N ASP A 355 9.24 -4.94 20.02
CA ASP A 355 8.78 -3.99 19.04
C ASP A 355 7.57 -3.26 19.61
N PHE A 356 7.68 -1.95 19.67
CA PHE A 356 6.58 -1.06 19.94
C PHE A 356 6.10 -0.58 18.59
N ASP A 357 4.91 -0.96 18.21
CA ASP A 357 4.30 -0.59 16.93
C ASP A 357 4.26 0.94 16.70
N GLU A 358 4.59 1.76 17.70
CA GLU A 358 4.72 3.22 17.64
C GLU A 358 6.03 3.72 18.26
N VAL A 359 6.49 4.88 17.77
CA VAL A 359 7.63 5.57 18.36
C VAL A 359 7.20 6.20 19.68
N LEU A 360 7.76 5.73 20.79
CA LEU A 360 7.44 6.20 22.12
C LEU A 360 8.22 7.47 22.43
N THR A 361 7.52 8.49 22.89
CA THR A 361 8.12 9.77 23.36
C THR A 361 7.98 9.97 24.87
N ALA A 362 7.24 9.07 25.55
CA ALA A 362 7.15 9.04 27.01
C ALA A 362 8.35 8.29 27.62
N PRO A 363 8.69 8.55 28.89
CA PRO A 363 9.68 7.74 29.59
C PRO A 363 9.25 6.27 29.64
N ILE A 364 10.21 5.37 29.42
CA ILE A 364 9.95 3.94 29.38
C ILE A 364 10.80 3.26 30.44
N GLN A 365 10.18 2.39 31.22
CA GLN A 365 10.88 1.43 32.06
C GLN A 365 10.56 0.02 31.63
N ILE A 366 11.58 -0.78 31.38
CA ILE A 366 11.47 -2.17 30.96
C ILE A 366 12.03 -3.04 32.10
N LYS A 367 11.24 -4.05 32.50
CA LYS A 367 11.68 -5.10 33.43
C LYS A 367 11.40 -6.47 32.84
N VAL A 368 12.34 -7.38 33.06
CA VAL A 368 12.12 -8.80 32.78
C VAL A 368 12.21 -9.54 34.13
N VAL A 369 11.16 -10.29 34.43
CA VAL A 369 11.07 -11.06 35.67
C VAL A 369 10.98 -12.56 35.39
N ASN A 370 11.56 -13.39 36.22
CA ASN A 370 11.45 -14.83 36.13
C ASN A 370 10.16 -15.35 36.81
N GLN A 371 9.91 -16.65 36.75
CA GLN A 371 8.70 -17.31 37.29
C GLN A 371 8.49 -17.11 38.80
N ILE A 372 9.53 -16.78 39.54
CA ILE A 372 9.46 -16.53 41.00
C ILE A 372 9.38 -15.04 41.32
N GLY A 373 9.22 -14.16 40.28
CA GLY A 373 9.11 -12.73 40.47
C GLY A 373 10.44 -11.99 40.67
N GLU A 374 11.60 -12.65 40.49
CA GLU A 374 12.89 -12.01 40.55
C GLU A 374 13.17 -11.20 39.27
N VAL A 375 13.58 -9.94 39.43
CA VAL A 375 13.95 -9.07 38.29
C VAL A 375 15.32 -9.51 37.76
N VAL A 376 15.37 -9.99 36.55
CA VAL A 376 16.58 -10.45 35.85
C VAL A 376 17.19 -9.40 34.92
N LEU A 377 16.39 -8.38 34.55
CA LEU A 377 16.80 -7.22 33.78
C LEU A 377 15.91 -6.04 34.15
N SER A 378 16.47 -4.83 34.26
CA SER A 378 15.71 -3.59 34.41
C SER A 378 16.44 -2.45 33.74
N GLU A 379 15.79 -1.74 32.83
CA GLU A 379 16.32 -0.60 32.11
C GLU A 379 15.31 0.53 32.05
N SER A 380 15.79 1.77 31.96
CA SER A 380 14.94 2.96 31.86
C SER A 380 15.46 3.91 30.80
N TYR A 381 14.55 4.45 30.02
CA TYR A 381 14.82 5.38 28.92
C TYR A 381 14.01 6.66 29.13
N GLY A 382 14.68 7.81 28.99
CA GLY A 382 14.04 9.12 29.13
C GLY A 382 13.31 9.54 27.86
N SER A 383 12.42 10.53 27.98
CA SER A 383 11.61 11.08 26.89
C SER A 383 12.38 11.81 25.78
N SER A 384 13.69 11.93 25.88
CA SER A 384 14.52 12.73 24.95
C SER A 384 14.95 12.00 23.67
N GLN A 385 14.65 10.71 23.54
CA GLN A 385 14.97 9.94 22.33
C GLN A 385 13.75 9.14 21.87
N PRO A 386 13.43 9.17 20.56
CA PRO A 386 12.38 8.32 20.00
C PRO A 386 12.75 6.84 20.20
N PHE A 387 11.82 6.06 20.73
CA PHE A 387 12.05 4.66 21.07
C PHE A 387 10.96 3.78 20.44
N SER A 388 11.34 2.89 19.53
CA SER A 388 10.38 1.97 18.89
C SER A 388 10.81 0.53 18.92
N PHE A 389 12.08 0.25 19.30
CA PHE A 389 12.64 -1.09 19.24
C PHE A 389 13.70 -1.29 20.32
N TYR A 390 13.66 -2.45 20.99
CA TYR A 390 14.61 -2.81 22.03
C TYR A 390 15.07 -4.27 21.88
N GLN A 391 16.38 -4.50 22.04
CA GLN A 391 16.98 -5.83 22.13
C GLN A 391 17.45 -6.09 23.55
N PHE A 392 17.09 -7.22 24.12
CA PHE A 392 17.64 -7.67 25.39
C PHE A 392 18.16 -9.09 25.32
N ASN A 393 19.13 -9.40 26.18
CA ASN A 393 19.85 -10.65 26.17
C ASN A 393 19.78 -11.33 27.54
N LEU A 394 19.14 -12.51 27.57
CA LEU A 394 19.03 -13.39 28.70
C LEU A 394 19.94 -14.63 28.56
N THR A 395 20.89 -14.62 27.61
CA THR A 395 21.84 -15.72 27.44
C THR A 395 22.57 -15.98 28.75
N GLY A 396 22.63 -17.24 29.19
CA GLY A 396 23.23 -17.62 30.46
C GLY A 396 22.28 -17.56 31.65
N LYS A 397 21.06 -17.09 31.50
CA LYS A 397 20.01 -17.26 32.51
C LYS A 397 19.37 -18.65 32.40
N PRO A 398 18.81 -19.20 33.49
CA PRO A 398 18.13 -20.50 33.46
C PRO A 398 17.05 -20.57 32.39
N ALA A 399 16.88 -21.75 31.77
CA ALA A 399 15.76 -21.97 30.86
C ALA A 399 14.42 -21.90 31.63
N GLY A 400 13.44 -21.19 31.10
CA GLY A 400 12.13 -21.03 31.75
C GLY A 400 11.26 -19.98 31.08
N VAL A 401 10.13 -19.68 31.72
CA VAL A 401 9.25 -18.59 31.34
C VAL A 401 9.70 -17.30 32.00
N TYR A 402 9.77 -16.25 31.23
CA TYR A 402 10.04 -14.90 31.68
C TYR A 402 8.87 -14.00 31.33
N TYR A 403 8.60 -13.04 32.19
CA TYR A 403 7.55 -12.04 31.98
C TYR A 403 8.23 -10.71 31.65
N PHE A 404 7.78 -10.10 30.59
CA PHE A 404 8.22 -8.80 30.15
C PHE A 404 7.23 -7.75 30.64
N GLU A 405 7.70 -6.83 31.45
CA GLU A 405 6.92 -5.72 31.99
C GLU A 405 7.45 -4.41 31.41
N VAL A 406 6.57 -3.61 30.82
CA VAL A 406 6.87 -2.28 30.32
C VAL A 406 6.00 -1.27 31.04
N LEU A 407 6.62 -0.21 31.54
CA LEU A 407 5.96 0.97 32.03
C LEU A 407 6.22 2.11 31.03
N ILE A 408 5.17 2.64 30.43
CA ILE A 408 5.24 3.75 29.48
C ILE A 408 4.52 4.94 30.11
N GLY A 409 5.28 5.98 30.51
CA GLY A 409 4.76 6.98 31.44
C GLY A 409 4.30 6.30 32.72
N ASP A 410 3.01 6.38 33.03
CA ASP A 410 2.41 5.77 34.23
C ASP A 410 1.58 4.49 33.91
N LYS A 411 1.62 3.98 32.67
CA LYS A 411 0.81 2.82 32.24
C LYS A 411 1.64 1.55 32.18
N PRO A 412 1.33 0.51 32.97
CA PRO A 412 2.02 -0.78 32.93
C PRO A 412 1.42 -1.73 31.87
N PHE A 413 2.30 -2.49 31.22
CA PHE A 413 1.98 -3.57 30.29
C PHE A 413 2.79 -4.82 30.66
N THR A 414 2.18 -6.00 30.55
CA THR A 414 2.87 -7.27 30.81
C THR A 414 2.62 -8.27 29.68
N GLN A 415 3.71 -8.92 29.23
CA GLN A 415 3.69 -9.98 28.23
C GLN A 415 4.58 -11.16 28.66
N SER A 416 4.17 -12.41 28.36
CA SER A 416 4.91 -13.64 28.69
C SER A 416 5.45 -14.33 27.44
#